data_e6edd61f80ff9eecf820e0f7979933d7
#
_entry.id   e6edd61f80ff9eecf820e0f7979933d7
#
_cell.length_a   1.000
_cell.length_b   1.000
_cell.length_c   1.000
_cell.angle_alpha   90.00
_cell.angle_beta   90.00
_cell.angle_gamma   90.00
#
_symmetry.space_group_name_H-M   'P 1'
#
loop_
_entity.id
_entity.type
_entity.pdbx_description
1 polymer ?
#
loop_
_entity_poly.entity_id
_entity_poly.type
_entity_poly.pdbx_seq_one_letter_code
_entity_poly.pdbx_strand_id
1 'polypeptide(L)' 'MKTDIDKLIREKGITNKGLAALTGLHVKTIREARKGLTVTRSSTLRKIIKVLKDEK' A
#
# COMPACT_ATOMS: atom_id res chain seq x y z
N MET A 1 5.24 -10.99 -9.60
CA MET A 1 3.78 -11.02 -9.39
C MET A 1 3.33 -9.84 -8.57
N LYS A 2 2.20 -9.25 -8.95
CA LYS A 2 1.65 -8.14 -8.20
C LYS A 2 0.87 -8.63 -7.00
N THR A 3 0.93 -7.88 -5.92
CA THR A 3 0.26 -8.25 -4.67
C THR A 3 -1.20 -7.86 -4.69
N ASP A 4 -1.97 -8.38 -3.73
CA ASP A 4 -3.35 -7.97 -3.54
C ASP A 4 -3.44 -6.49 -3.19
N ILE A 5 -2.39 -5.96 -2.56
CA ILE A 5 -2.31 -4.54 -2.25
C ILE A 5 -2.29 -3.71 -3.52
N ASP A 6 -1.52 -4.14 -4.53
CA ASP A 6 -1.48 -3.45 -5.81
C ASP A 6 -2.87 -3.42 -6.44
N LYS A 7 -3.57 -4.54 -6.39
CA LYS A 7 -4.92 -4.64 -6.92
C LYS A 7 -5.88 -3.68 -6.20
N LEU A 8 -5.83 -3.65 -4.89
CA LEU A 8 -6.67 -2.75 -4.09
C LEU A 8 -6.39 -1.28 -4.41
N ILE A 9 -5.13 -0.93 -4.54
CA ILE A 9 -4.74 0.44 -4.85
C ILE A 9 -5.30 0.86 -6.21
N ARG A 10 -5.23 -0.02 -7.19
CA ARG A 10 -5.76 0.25 -8.53
C ARG A 10 -7.28 0.38 -8.51
N GLU A 11 -7.95 -0.49 -7.78
CA GLU A 11 -9.41 -0.44 -7.67
C GLU A 11 -9.90 0.84 -7.03
N LYS A 12 -9.15 1.33 -6.05
CA LYS A 12 -9.49 2.56 -5.34
C LYS A 12 -9.06 3.82 -6.08
N GLY A 13 -8.19 3.69 -7.07
CA GLY A 13 -7.68 4.83 -7.82
C GLY A 13 -6.76 5.72 -7.01
N ILE A 14 -6.10 5.17 -6.01
CA ILE A 14 -5.19 5.92 -5.14
C ILE A 14 -3.78 5.89 -5.71
N THR A 15 -3.07 7.03 -5.64
CA THR A 15 -1.68 7.08 -6.09
C THR A 15 -0.75 6.62 -4.96
N ASN A 16 0.47 6.23 -5.33
CA ASN A 16 1.47 5.86 -4.32
C ASN A 16 1.73 7.01 -3.35
N LYS A 17 1.83 8.22 -3.89
CA LYS A 17 2.06 9.41 -3.08
C LYS A 17 0.90 9.66 -2.13
N GLY A 18 -0.33 9.52 -2.61
CA GLY A 18 -1.52 9.69 -1.79
C GLY A 18 -1.58 8.65 -0.67
N LEU A 19 -1.30 7.39 -1.00
CA LEU A 19 -1.32 6.33 -0.01
C LEU A 19 -0.22 6.52 1.02
N ALA A 20 0.95 6.97 0.60
CA ALA A 20 2.05 7.25 1.52
C ALA A 20 1.64 8.31 2.53
N ALA A 21 0.97 9.35 2.07
CA ALA A 21 0.49 10.40 2.96
C ALA A 21 -0.56 9.87 3.96
N LEU A 22 -1.46 9.02 3.50
CA LEU A 22 -2.51 8.46 4.35
C LEU A 22 -1.97 7.51 5.40
N THR A 23 -0.93 6.76 5.05
CA THR A 23 -0.34 5.76 5.96
C THR A 23 0.78 6.33 6.80
N GLY A 24 1.32 7.47 6.43
CA GLY A 24 2.51 8.03 7.06
C GLY A 24 3.78 7.28 6.68
N LEU A 25 3.73 6.50 5.61
CA LEU A 25 4.86 5.73 5.12
C LEU A 25 5.55 6.45 3.96
N HIS A 26 6.73 5.98 3.62
CA HIS A 26 7.47 6.51 2.49
C HIS A 26 6.91 5.96 1.18
N VAL A 27 6.95 6.77 0.12
CA VAL A 27 6.52 6.32 -1.21
C VAL A 27 7.28 5.06 -1.64
N LYS A 28 8.56 5.00 -1.34
CA LYS A 28 9.37 3.83 -1.66
C LYS A 28 8.81 2.57 -1.02
N THR A 29 8.37 2.66 0.24
CA THR A 29 7.77 1.53 0.94
C THR A 29 6.49 1.07 0.25
N ILE A 30 5.66 2.01 -0.18
CA ILE A 30 4.42 1.70 -0.90
C ILE A 30 4.74 0.97 -2.20
N ARG A 31 5.71 1.46 -2.95
CA ARG A 31 6.09 0.85 -4.23
C ARG A 31 6.60 -0.58 -4.03
N GLU A 32 7.40 -0.80 -2.98
CA GLU A 32 7.92 -2.12 -2.68
C GLU A 32 6.80 -3.08 -2.28
N ALA A 33 5.84 -2.61 -1.48
CA ALA A 33 4.71 -3.42 -1.08
C ALA A 33 3.88 -3.85 -2.30
N ARG A 34 3.71 -2.96 -3.26
CA ARG A 34 2.96 -3.27 -4.47
C ARG A 34 3.65 -4.31 -5.33
N LYS A 35 4.97 -4.29 -5.33
CA LYS A 35 5.77 -5.25 -6.11
C LYS A 35 5.90 -6.60 -5.42
N GLY A 36 5.49 -6.70 -4.17
CA GLY A 36 5.59 -7.93 -3.41
C GLY A 36 6.98 -8.23 -2.91
N LEU A 37 7.81 -7.20 -2.73
CA LEU A 37 9.16 -7.40 -2.22
C LEU A 37 9.11 -7.80 -0.76
N THR A 38 9.99 -8.71 -0.39
CA THR A 38 9.97 -9.35 0.92
C THR A 38 10.39 -8.46 2.09
N VAL A 39 10.97 -7.33 1.80
CA VAL A 39 11.46 -6.42 2.84
C VAL A 39 10.34 -5.71 3.59
N THR A 40 9.10 -5.76 3.08
CA THR A 40 7.98 -5.08 3.71
C THR A 40 7.49 -5.88 4.92
N ARG A 41 7.47 -5.24 6.08
CA ARG A 41 7.05 -5.89 7.32
C ARG A 41 5.54 -6.08 7.38
N SER A 42 5.11 -7.10 8.15
CA SER A 42 3.69 -7.38 8.34
C SER A 42 2.92 -6.19 8.89
N SER A 43 3.52 -5.48 9.85
CA SER A 43 2.87 -4.30 10.44
C SER A 43 2.64 -3.21 9.39
N THR A 44 3.60 -3.05 8.46
CA THR A 44 3.48 -2.09 7.37
C THR A 44 2.35 -2.49 6.43
N LEU A 45 2.28 -3.77 6.08
CA LEU A 45 1.22 -4.27 5.21
C LEU A 45 -0.16 -4.09 5.84
N ARG A 46 -0.28 -4.37 7.14
CA ARG A 46 -1.53 -4.17 7.86
C ARG A 46 -1.97 -2.71 7.82
N LYS A 47 -1.03 -1.80 8.03
CA LYS A 47 -1.32 -0.37 8.01
C LYS A 47 -1.86 0.05 6.64
N ILE A 48 -1.24 -0.42 5.58
CA ILE A 48 -1.68 -0.13 4.22
C ILE A 48 -3.08 -0.69 3.97
N ILE A 49 -3.30 -1.94 4.32
CA ILE A 49 -4.58 -2.61 4.12
C ILE A 49 -5.69 -1.92 4.91
N LYS A 50 -5.40 -1.54 6.15
CA LYS A 50 -6.36 -0.85 6.99
C LYS A 50 -6.81 0.47 6.35
N VAL A 51 -5.87 1.24 5.86
CA VAL A 51 -6.17 2.51 5.19
C VAL A 51 -7.02 2.27 3.94
N LEU A 52 -6.66 1.26 3.15
CA LEU A 52 -7.38 0.95 1.93
C LEU A 52 -8.82 0.50 2.21
N LYS A 53 -9.03 -0.26 3.27
CA LYS A 53 -10.37 -0.72 3.63
C LYS A 53 -11.22 0.38 4.24
N ASP A 54 -10.60 1.28 4.99
CA ASP A 54 -11.31 2.40 5.62
C ASP A 54 -11.62 3.52 4.62
N GLU A 55 -10.87 3.56 3.54
CA GLU A 55 -11.06 4.57 2.50
C GLU A 55 -12.31 4.28 1.69
N LYS A 56 -13.20 5.21 1.62
CA LYS A 56 -14.47 5.05 0.90
C LYS A 56 -14.46 5.75 -0.45
#